data_93a36ec628bf8444444d635fa9778c13
#
_entry.id   93a36ec628bf8444444d635fa9778c13
#
_cell.length_a   1.000
_cell.length_b   1.000
_cell.length_c   1.000
_cell.angle_alpha   90.00
_cell.angle_beta   90.00
_cell.angle_gamma   90.00
#
_symmetry.space_group_name_H-M   'P 1'
#
loop_
_entity.id
_entity.type
_entity.pdbx_description
1 polymer ?
#
loop_
_entity_poly.entity_id
_entity_poly.type
_entity_poly.pdbx_seq_one_letter_code
_entity_poly.pdbx_strand_id
1 'polypeptide(L)'
;MITVLKSSFVQHKLTILRNKKTSNTVFRQTMNEASYLIAAEVLKHIAFKKVTIETPLKKTQGVTIAQPIILVPILRAGLGLLEGFTKFLPDAEKGHIGLYRDEQTYEPVEYLFKLPRTKNKKIIILDPMLATGNSSIAAINLIKNKGVKNKDIFLVSLLAAPEGLKNMQKQQKGIRIFTCSIDTK
;
A
#
# COMPACT_ATOMS: atom_id res chain seq x y z
N MET A 1 -6.65 1.30 -12.31
CA MET A 1 -5.35 1.39 -13.01
C MET A 1 -4.32 0.54 -12.26
N ILE A 2 -3.62 -0.36 -12.94
CA ILE A 2 -2.58 -1.23 -12.34
C ILE A 2 -1.22 -0.72 -12.81
N THR A 3 -0.28 -0.60 -11.89
CA THR A 3 1.12 -0.21 -12.14
C THR A 3 2.04 -1.28 -11.58
N VAL A 4 2.84 -1.91 -12.45
CA VAL A 4 3.87 -2.86 -12.04
C VAL A 4 5.17 -2.09 -11.83
N LEU A 5 5.74 -2.19 -10.65
CA LEU A 5 6.99 -1.54 -10.27
C LEU A 5 8.19 -2.35 -10.80
N LYS A 6 8.84 -1.81 -11.84
CA LYS A 6 9.89 -2.53 -12.60
C LYS A 6 11.33 -2.17 -12.17
N SER A 7 11.52 -1.52 -11.01
CA SER A 7 12.86 -1.22 -10.50
C SER A 7 13.68 -2.50 -10.33
N SER A 8 14.88 -2.55 -10.91
CA SER A 8 15.78 -3.72 -10.82
C SER A 8 16.14 -4.04 -9.36
N PHE A 9 16.25 -3.02 -8.51
CA PHE A 9 16.50 -3.23 -7.08
C PHE A 9 15.32 -3.88 -6.37
N VAL A 10 14.08 -3.48 -6.69
CA VAL A 10 12.88 -4.14 -6.18
C VAL A 10 12.84 -5.60 -6.64
N GLN A 11 13.16 -5.88 -7.91
CA GLN A 11 13.19 -7.24 -8.44
C GLN A 11 14.29 -8.10 -7.78
N HIS A 12 15.46 -7.51 -7.49
CA HIS A 12 16.50 -8.18 -6.73
C HIS A 12 16.01 -8.59 -5.32
N LYS A 13 15.39 -7.68 -4.58
CA LYS A 13 14.81 -8.00 -3.27
C LYS A 13 13.71 -9.04 -3.35
N LEU A 14 12.87 -8.96 -4.38
CA LEU A 14 11.82 -9.94 -4.62
C LEU A 14 12.38 -11.34 -4.87
N THR A 15 13.51 -11.46 -5.58
CA THR A 15 14.20 -12.74 -5.79
C THR A 15 14.61 -13.39 -4.47
N ILE A 16 15.16 -12.61 -3.53
CA ILE A 16 15.54 -13.10 -2.20
C ILE A 16 14.30 -13.53 -1.42
N LEU A 17 13.24 -12.71 -1.42
CA LEU A 17 11.99 -13.01 -0.71
C LEU A 17 11.29 -14.28 -1.21
N ARG A 18 11.40 -14.58 -2.50
CA ARG A 18 10.80 -15.78 -3.12
C ARG A 18 11.59 -17.05 -2.88
N ASN A 19 12.87 -16.96 -2.52
CA ASN A 19 13.70 -18.13 -2.34
C ASN A 19 13.31 -18.86 -1.07
N LYS A 20 12.82 -20.11 -1.21
CA LYS A 20 12.42 -20.98 -0.07
C LYS A 20 13.54 -21.26 0.93
N LYS A 21 14.81 -21.04 0.56
CA LYS A 21 15.97 -21.20 1.45
C LYS A 21 16.28 -19.94 2.24
N THR A 22 15.60 -18.83 2.00
CA THR A 22 15.81 -17.59 2.74
C THR A 22 15.38 -17.76 4.20
N SER A 23 16.31 -17.49 5.12
CA SER A 23 16.02 -17.58 6.55
C SER A 23 15.03 -16.49 6.99
N ASN A 24 14.32 -16.73 8.09
CA ASN A 24 13.35 -15.76 8.63
C ASN A 24 13.97 -14.38 8.92
N THR A 25 15.22 -14.34 9.35
CA THR A 25 15.95 -13.08 9.62
C THR A 25 16.20 -12.32 8.33
N VAL A 26 16.76 -13.00 7.31
CA VAL A 26 17.03 -12.40 6.00
C VAL A 26 15.72 -11.99 5.33
N PHE A 27 14.66 -12.81 5.43
CA PHE A 27 13.35 -12.48 4.89
C PHE A 27 12.80 -11.17 5.48
N ARG A 28 12.81 -11.02 6.82
CA ARG A 28 12.33 -9.80 7.48
C ARG A 28 13.16 -8.57 7.10
N GLN A 29 14.48 -8.69 7.09
CA GLN A 29 15.36 -7.60 6.68
C GLN A 29 15.11 -7.21 5.22
N THR A 30 15.06 -8.19 4.30
CA THR A 30 14.82 -7.95 2.87
C THR A 30 13.43 -7.35 2.62
N MET A 31 12.40 -7.79 3.37
CA MET A 31 11.06 -7.23 3.28
C MET A 31 11.05 -5.75 3.68
N ASN A 32 11.78 -5.41 4.74
CA ASN A 32 11.94 -4.03 5.18
C ASN A 32 12.64 -3.19 4.11
N GLU A 33 13.78 -3.64 3.60
CA GLU A 33 14.51 -2.97 2.52
C GLU A 33 13.65 -2.80 1.25
N ALA A 34 12.89 -3.83 0.86
CA ALA A 34 11.95 -3.76 -0.25
C ALA A 34 10.85 -2.72 0.00
N SER A 35 10.36 -2.60 1.23
CA SER A 35 9.31 -1.64 1.58
C SER A 35 9.73 -0.19 1.35
N TYR A 36 11.00 0.17 1.58
CA TYR A 36 11.55 1.49 1.25
C TYR A 36 11.55 1.75 -0.25
N LEU A 37 12.03 0.79 -1.03
CA LEU A 37 12.08 0.92 -2.49
C LEU A 37 10.67 1.05 -3.09
N ILE A 38 9.74 0.24 -2.61
CA ILE A 38 8.32 0.26 -3.03
C ILE A 38 7.71 1.61 -2.67
N ALA A 39 7.92 2.09 -1.44
CA ALA A 39 7.41 3.38 -1.00
C ALA A 39 7.91 4.51 -1.91
N ALA A 40 9.21 4.57 -2.20
CA ALA A 40 9.79 5.57 -3.08
C ALA A 40 9.15 5.57 -4.48
N GLU A 41 8.89 4.38 -5.06
CA GLU A 41 8.25 4.25 -6.36
C GLU A 41 6.76 4.66 -6.32
N VAL A 42 6.01 4.21 -5.32
CA VAL A 42 4.57 4.52 -5.17
C VAL A 42 4.35 6.01 -4.92
N LEU A 43 5.18 6.64 -4.11
CA LEU A 43 5.05 8.04 -3.72
C LEU A 43 5.31 9.02 -4.89
N LYS A 44 5.95 8.61 -5.99
CA LYS A 44 5.99 9.39 -7.23
C LYS A 44 4.61 9.66 -7.83
N HIS A 45 3.61 8.90 -7.42
CA HIS A 45 2.23 8.99 -7.96
C HIS A 45 1.27 9.77 -7.07
N ILE A 46 1.70 10.29 -5.92
CA ILE A 46 0.88 11.22 -5.12
C ILE A 46 0.92 12.61 -5.72
N ALA A 47 -0.09 13.41 -5.37
CA ALA A 47 -0.14 14.80 -5.82
C ALA A 47 0.72 15.70 -4.94
N PHE A 48 1.44 16.63 -5.57
CA PHE A 48 2.18 17.69 -4.92
C PHE A 48 1.57 19.06 -5.27
N LYS A 49 1.72 20.03 -4.38
CA LYS A 49 1.36 21.44 -4.60
C LYS A 49 2.59 22.33 -4.45
N LYS A 50 2.61 23.41 -5.21
CA LYS A 50 3.64 24.46 -5.08
C LYS A 50 3.46 25.23 -3.77
N VAL A 51 4.55 25.56 -3.13
CA VAL A 51 4.60 26.40 -1.93
C VAL A 51 5.76 27.39 -2.05
N THR A 52 5.58 28.59 -1.51
CA THR A 52 6.68 29.53 -1.37
C THR A 52 7.29 29.32 0.02
N ILE A 53 8.57 29.10 0.07
CA ILE A 53 9.35 28.96 1.30
C ILE A 53 10.38 30.06 1.42
N GLU A 54 10.80 30.37 2.63
CA GLU A 54 11.91 31.27 2.91
C GLU A 54 13.14 30.45 3.27
N THR A 55 14.22 30.66 2.52
CA THR A 55 15.52 30.09 2.80
C THR A 55 16.38 31.14 3.53
N PRO A 56 17.54 30.78 4.10
CA PRO A 56 18.44 31.76 4.71
C PRO A 56 18.87 32.90 3.76
N LEU A 57 18.77 32.70 2.44
CA LEU A 57 19.20 33.68 1.45
C LEU A 57 18.06 34.44 0.78
N LYS A 58 16.94 33.76 0.47
CA LYS A 58 15.84 34.37 -0.29
C LYS A 58 14.57 33.50 -0.26
N LYS A 59 13.45 34.08 -0.62
CA LYS A 59 12.22 33.37 -0.93
C LYS A 59 12.37 32.57 -2.21
N THR A 60 11.93 31.31 -2.19
CA THR A 60 12.00 30.42 -3.35
C THR A 60 10.74 29.55 -3.45
N GLN A 61 10.54 28.92 -4.61
CA GLN A 61 9.46 27.97 -4.83
C GLN A 61 9.91 26.55 -4.46
N GLY A 62 9.06 25.86 -3.73
CA GLY A 62 9.22 24.46 -3.40
C GLY A 62 7.95 23.68 -3.72
N VAL A 63 7.93 22.39 -3.36
CA VAL A 63 6.76 21.52 -3.47
C VAL A 63 6.53 20.80 -2.16
N THR A 64 5.26 20.55 -1.83
CA THR A 64 4.85 19.75 -0.68
C THR A 64 3.73 18.79 -1.07
N ILE A 65 3.47 17.76 -0.27
CA ILE A 65 2.36 16.85 -0.48
C ILE A 65 1.03 17.62 -0.48
N ALA A 66 0.20 17.39 -1.50
CA ALA A 66 -1.01 18.19 -1.71
C ALA A 66 -2.12 17.91 -0.68
N GLN A 67 -2.20 16.67 -0.19
CA GLN A 67 -3.21 16.25 0.79
C GLN A 67 -2.61 15.28 1.81
N PRO A 68 -3.06 15.29 3.08
CA PRO A 68 -2.57 14.36 4.09
C PRO A 68 -2.80 12.90 3.69
N ILE A 69 -1.98 12.01 4.22
CA ILE A 69 -1.98 10.58 3.89
C ILE A 69 -2.29 9.77 5.15
N ILE A 70 -3.09 8.71 4.99
CA ILE A 70 -3.29 7.66 5.98
C ILE A 70 -2.70 6.37 5.42
N LEU A 71 -1.82 5.74 6.18
CA LEU A 71 -1.28 4.42 5.90
C LEU A 71 -2.14 3.37 6.59
N VAL A 72 -2.59 2.37 5.83
CA VAL A 72 -3.53 1.36 6.33
C VAL A 72 -3.00 -0.04 6.01
N PRO A 73 -2.17 -0.65 6.86
CA PRO A 73 -1.82 -2.05 6.71
C PRO A 73 -3.03 -2.95 6.98
N ILE A 74 -3.22 -3.96 6.12
CA ILE A 74 -4.10 -5.09 6.43
C ILE A 74 -3.31 -6.04 7.33
N LEU A 75 -3.78 -6.21 8.56
CA LEU A 75 -3.09 -6.98 9.57
C LEU A 75 -3.20 -8.49 9.28
N ARG A 76 -2.17 -9.24 9.57
CA ARG A 76 -0.86 -8.83 10.12
C ARG A 76 0.18 -8.55 9.03
N ALA A 77 0.03 -9.16 7.82
CA ALA A 77 1.03 -9.15 6.75
C ALA A 77 1.39 -7.74 6.26
N GLY A 78 0.43 -6.82 6.21
CA GLY A 78 0.64 -5.43 5.78
C GLY A 78 1.66 -4.64 6.60
N LEU A 79 1.94 -5.06 7.85
CA LEU A 79 2.97 -4.45 8.68
C LEU A 79 4.37 -4.52 8.05
N GLY A 80 4.63 -5.56 7.24
CA GLY A 80 5.92 -5.70 6.55
C GLY A 80 6.20 -4.59 5.52
N LEU A 81 5.17 -3.93 5.01
CA LEU A 81 5.32 -2.78 4.10
C LEU A 81 5.28 -1.44 4.84
N LEU A 82 4.71 -1.39 6.04
CA LEU A 82 4.40 -0.14 6.74
C LEU A 82 5.65 0.70 7.04
N GLU A 83 6.76 0.07 7.40
CA GLU A 83 7.97 0.78 7.84
C GLU A 83 8.55 1.65 6.74
N GLY A 84 8.68 1.14 5.52
CA GLY A 84 9.17 1.90 4.38
C GLY A 84 8.34 3.15 4.10
N PHE A 85 7.01 3.01 4.12
CA PHE A 85 6.12 4.14 3.92
C PHE A 85 6.19 5.15 5.08
N THR A 86 6.26 4.69 6.32
CA THR A 86 6.38 5.56 7.50
C THR A 86 7.67 6.38 7.46
N LYS A 87 8.76 5.80 6.95
CA LYS A 87 10.05 6.51 6.85
C LYS A 87 10.00 7.69 5.89
N PHE A 88 9.30 7.56 4.77
CA PHE A 88 9.10 8.66 3.81
C PHE A 88 7.98 9.62 4.21
N LEU A 89 7.05 9.17 5.05
CA LEU A 89 5.86 9.90 5.46
C LEU A 89 5.74 9.87 6.99
N PRO A 90 6.66 10.52 7.73
CA PRO A 90 6.66 10.46 9.20
C PRO A 90 5.38 11.04 9.81
N ASP A 91 4.78 12.05 9.17
CA ASP A 91 3.55 12.70 9.60
C ASP A 91 2.27 11.97 9.14
N ALA A 92 2.37 10.87 8.40
CA ALA A 92 1.20 10.12 7.97
C ALA A 92 0.50 9.46 9.16
N GLU A 93 -0.79 9.69 9.26
CA GLU A 93 -1.62 8.99 10.23
C GLU A 93 -1.69 7.49 9.89
N LYS A 94 -1.92 6.66 10.89
CA LYS A 94 -2.02 5.21 10.73
C LYS A 94 -3.41 4.72 11.08
N GLY A 95 -4.01 3.98 10.16
CA GLY A 95 -5.20 3.17 10.40
C GLY A 95 -4.82 1.70 10.43
N HIS A 96 -5.68 0.85 10.96
CA HIS A 96 -5.46 -0.59 11.01
C HIS A 96 -6.74 -1.31 10.64
N ILE A 97 -6.63 -2.28 9.74
CA ILE A 97 -7.72 -3.18 9.38
C ILE A 97 -7.23 -4.60 9.65
N GLY A 98 -7.88 -5.27 10.59
CA GLY A 98 -7.62 -6.67 10.91
C GLY A 98 -8.66 -7.55 10.25
N LEU A 99 -8.22 -8.44 9.38
CA LEU A 99 -9.05 -9.42 8.70
C LEU A 99 -8.45 -10.81 8.91
N TYR A 100 -9.31 -11.79 9.18
CA TYR A 100 -8.93 -13.20 9.06
C TYR A 100 -9.84 -13.88 8.04
N ARG A 101 -9.41 -15.01 7.52
CA ARG A 101 -10.22 -15.84 6.64
C ARG A 101 -10.94 -16.87 7.49
N ASP A 102 -12.26 -16.87 7.41
CA ASP A 102 -13.07 -17.92 8.02
C ASP A 102 -12.69 -19.28 7.43
N GLU A 103 -12.50 -20.29 8.27
CA GLU A 103 -12.01 -21.60 7.83
C GLU A 103 -13.05 -22.41 7.07
N GLN A 104 -14.35 -22.12 7.26
CA GLN A 104 -15.45 -22.83 6.62
C GLN A 104 -15.91 -22.15 5.33
N THR A 105 -16.11 -20.82 5.39
CA THR A 105 -16.64 -20.06 4.26
C THR A 105 -15.56 -19.47 3.35
N TYR A 106 -14.30 -19.41 3.83
CA TYR A 106 -13.17 -18.72 3.19
C TYR A 106 -13.39 -17.21 2.97
N GLU A 107 -14.43 -16.64 3.56
CA GLU A 107 -14.70 -15.21 3.48
C GLU A 107 -13.88 -14.39 4.49
N PRO A 108 -13.53 -13.14 4.16
CA PRO A 108 -12.81 -12.27 5.09
C PRO A 108 -13.73 -11.80 6.22
N VAL A 109 -13.33 -12.05 7.45
CA VAL A 109 -14.01 -11.61 8.67
C VAL A 109 -13.20 -10.50 9.31
N GLU A 110 -13.87 -9.37 9.61
CA GLU A 110 -13.28 -8.24 10.31
C GLU A 110 -13.20 -8.52 11.81
N TYR A 111 -12.02 -8.31 12.40
CA TYR A 111 -11.83 -8.33 13.86
C TYR A 111 -11.27 -7.00 14.40
N LEU A 112 -10.80 -6.12 13.51
CA LEU A 112 -10.33 -4.80 13.88
C LEU A 112 -10.56 -3.81 12.73
N PHE A 113 -11.22 -2.70 13.01
CA PHE A 113 -11.32 -1.57 12.10
C PHE A 113 -11.10 -0.26 12.85
N LYS A 114 -9.93 0.34 12.68
CA LYS A 114 -9.58 1.61 13.29
C LYS A 114 -8.97 2.54 12.26
N LEU A 115 -9.69 3.62 11.94
CA LEU A 115 -9.22 4.64 11.00
C LEU A 115 -9.29 6.02 11.65
N PRO A 116 -8.29 6.89 11.40
CA PRO A 116 -8.39 8.31 11.68
C PRO A 116 -9.49 8.97 10.83
N ARG A 117 -9.74 10.27 11.06
CA ARG A 117 -10.65 11.05 10.21
C ARG A 117 -10.16 11.07 8.76
N THR A 118 -11.00 10.62 7.82
CA THR A 118 -10.63 10.36 6.42
C THR A 118 -10.85 11.53 5.47
N LYS A 119 -11.60 12.57 5.90
CA LYS A 119 -12.02 13.70 5.03
C LYS A 119 -10.80 14.38 4.38
N ASN A 120 -10.80 14.48 3.05
CA ASN A 120 -9.75 15.09 2.23
C ASN A 120 -8.35 14.46 2.39
N LYS A 121 -8.27 13.16 2.69
CA LYS A 121 -7.01 12.45 2.84
C LYS A 121 -6.87 11.36 1.77
N LYS A 122 -5.63 11.09 1.38
CA LYS A 122 -5.25 9.95 0.57
C LYS A 122 -5.07 8.73 1.46
N ILE A 123 -5.61 7.59 1.06
CA ILE A 123 -5.43 6.32 1.76
C ILE A 123 -4.46 5.44 0.98
N ILE A 124 -3.46 4.91 1.63
CA ILE A 124 -2.55 3.91 1.08
C ILE A 124 -2.74 2.62 1.86
N ILE A 125 -3.39 1.65 1.24
CA ILE A 125 -3.59 0.31 1.80
C ILE A 125 -2.36 -0.52 1.48
N LEU A 126 -1.85 -1.23 2.48
CA LEU A 126 -0.67 -2.07 2.40
C LEU A 126 -1.07 -3.53 2.63
N ASP A 127 -0.97 -4.35 1.59
CA ASP A 127 -1.27 -5.78 1.61
C ASP A 127 -0.26 -6.53 0.73
N PRO A 128 0.76 -7.19 1.30
CA PRO A 128 1.86 -7.76 0.53
C PRO A 128 1.44 -8.73 -0.56
N MET A 129 0.31 -9.41 -0.43
CA MET A 129 -0.10 -10.45 -1.37
C MET A 129 -1.55 -10.31 -1.80
N LEU A 130 -1.76 -9.87 -3.03
CA LEU A 130 -3.06 -9.81 -3.68
C LEU A 130 -3.35 -11.13 -4.41
N ALA A 131 -3.81 -12.17 -3.69
CA ALA A 131 -4.13 -13.47 -4.25
C ALA A 131 -5.50 -13.46 -4.97
N THR A 132 -6.60 -13.72 -4.26
CA THR A 132 -7.98 -13.62 -4.78
C THR A 132 -8.53 -12.19 -4.76
N GLY A 133 -7.95 -11.34 -3.92
CA GLY A 133 -8.37 -9.95 -3.71
C GLY A 133 -9.44 -9.77 -2.63
N ASN A 134 -10.02 -10.82 -2.07
CA ASN A 134 -11.15 -10.73 -1.14
C ASN A 134 -10.82 -9.85 0.08
N SER A 135 -9.69 -10.05 0.73
CA SER A 135 -9.27 -9.23 1.89
C SER A 135 -9.11 -7.76 1.52
N SER A 136 -8.42 -7.48 0.41
CA SER A 136 -8.23 -6.10 -0.06
C SER A 136 -9.56 -5.44 -0.45
N ILE A 137 -10.49 -6.19 -1.08
CA ILE A 137 -11.84 -5.70 -1.42
C ILE A 137 -12.63 -5.40 -0.15
N ALA A 138 -12.62 -6.29 0.83
CA ALA A 138 -13.29 -6.09 2.11
C ALA A 138 -12.75 -4.83 2.82
N ALA A 139 -11.43 -4.70 2.92
CA ALA A 139 -10.78 -3.51 3.50
C ALA A 139 -11.19 -2.22 2.79
N ILE A 140 -11.23 -2.22 1.46
CA ILE A 140 -11.64 -1.07 0.67
C ILE A 140 -13.11 -0.71 0.92
N ASN A 141 -14.00 -1.70 1.01
CA ASN A 141 -15.41 -1.47 1.31
C ASN A 141 -15.59 -0.81 2.68
N LEU A 142 -14.86 -1.26 3.70
CA LEU A 142 -14.87 -0.64 5.04
C LEU A 142 -14.42 0.83 4.98
N ILE A 143 -13.37 1.12 4.22
CA ILE A 143 -12.88 2.48 4.04
C ILE A 143 -13.90 3.35 3.29
N LYS A 144 -14.55 2.81 2.25
CA LYS A 144 -15.59 3.51 1.48
C LYS A 144 -16.80 3.85 2.34
N ASN A 145 -17.18 3.00 3.28
CA ASN A 145 -18.25 3.26 4.25
C ASN A 145 -17.94 4.49 5.15
N LYS A 146 -16.67 4.94 5.20
CA LYS A 146 -16.26 6.22 5.82
C LYS A 146 -16.25 7.41 4.85
N GLY A 147 -16.88 7.26 3.67
CA GLY A 147 -17.02 8.33 2.67
C GLY A 147 -15.79 8.56 1.78
N VAL A 148 -14.79 7.68 1.80
CA VAL A 148 -13.60 7.78 0.94
C VAL A 148 -13.93 7.34 -0.48
N LYS A 149 -13.52 8.13 -1.47
CA LYS A 149 -13.73 7.82 -2.89
C LYS A 149 -12.60 6.93 -3.42
N ASN A 150 -12.90 6.03 -4.36
CA ASN A 150 -11.91 5.12 -4.95
C ASN A 150 -10.67 5.85 -5.50
N LYS A 151 -10.83 7.03 -6.11
CA LYS A 151 -9.70 7.84 -6.61
C LYS A 151 -8.70 8.26 -5.52
N ASP A 152 -9.13 8.26 -4.28
CA ASP A 152 -8.31 8.65 -3.12
C ASP A 152 -7.69 7.42 -2.42
N ILE A 153 -7.87 6.22 -2.99
CA ILE A 153 -7.32 4.97 -2.45
C ILE A 153 -6.24 4.44 -3.39
N PHE A 154 -5.08 4.15 -2.82
CA PHE A 154 -4.02 3.34 -3.41
C PHE A 154 -3.98 2.00 -2.69
N LEU A 155 -3.83 0.92 -3.45
CA LEU A 155 -3.49 -0.40 -2.92
C LEU A 155 -2.08 -0.75 -3.35
N VAL A 156 -1.26 -1.16 -2.40
CA VAL A 156 0.14 -1.54 -2.63
C VAL A 156 0.33 -2.98 -2.22
N SER A 157 0.79 -3.80 -3.14
CA SER A 157 1.18 -5.19 -2.86
C SER A 157 2.59 -5.51 -3.38
N LEU A 158 3.22 -6.49 -2.78
CA LEU A 158 4.49 -7.02 -3.26
C LEU A 158 4.24 -7.93 -4.46
N LEU A 159 3.28 -8.84 -4.33
CA LEU A 159 2.85 -9.78 -5.35
C LEU A 159 1.36 -9.67 -5.63
N ALA A 160 0.98 -9.89 -6.87
CA ALA A 160 -0.42 -9.98 -7.26
C ALA A 160 -0.66 -11.18 -8.17
N ALA A 161 -1.77 -11.89 -7.98
CA ALA A 161 -2.25 -12.88 -8.91
C ALA A 161 -3.19 -12.23 -9.95
N PRO A 162 -3.23 -12.73 -11.21
CA PRO A 162 -4.14 -12.23 -12.24
C PRO A 162 -5.61 -12.25 -11.80
N GLU A 163 -6.00 -13.29 -11.08
CA GLU A 163 -7.36 -13.44 -10.53
C GLU A 163 -7.72 -12.28 -9.59
N GLY A 164 -6.85 -12.00 -8.60
CA GLY A 164 -7.07 -10.91 -7.65
C GLY A 164 -7.14 -9.54 -8.33
N LEU A 165 -6.27 -9.30 -9.31
CA LEU A 165 -6.32 -8.07 -10.10
C LEU A 165 -7.62 -7.94 -10.88
N LYS A 166 -8.12 -9.02 -11.50
CA LYS A 166 -9.39 -9.05 -12.23
C LYS A 166 -10.58 -8.77 -11.28
N ASN A 167 -10.59 -9.38 -10.11
CA ASN A 167 -11.62 -9.15 -9.09
C ASN A 167 -11.61 -7.69 -8.61
N MET A 168 -10.42 -7.15 -8.34
CA MET A 168 -10.25 -5.74 -7.96
C MET A 168 -10.75 -4.79 -9.04
N GLN A 169 -10.41 -5.02 -10.31
CA GLN A 169 -10.88 -4.19 -11.42
C GLN A 169 -12.40 -4.23 -11.59
N LYS A 170 -13.02 -5.39 -11.35
CA LYS A 170 -14.47 -5.58 -11.45
C LYS A 170 -15.19 -4.83 -10.32
N GLN A 171 -14.75 -4.98 -9.08
CA GLN A 171 -15.48 -4.52 -7.90
C GLN A 171 -15.06 -3.12 -7.42
N GLN A 172 -13.82 -2.71 -7.68
CA GLN A 172 -13.23 -1.48 -7.14
C GLN A 172 -12.68 -0.59 -8.27
N LYS A 173 -13.55 -0.24 -9.23
CA LYS A 173 -13.18 0.66 -10.34
C LYS A 173 -12.66 2.00 -9.84
N GLY A 174 -11.57 2.48 -10.44
CA GLY A 174 -10.98 3.80 -10.13
C GLY A 174 -9.90 3.77 -9.03
N ILE A 175 -9.66 2.65 -8.36
CA ILE A 175 -8.52 2.48 -7.44
C ILE A 175 -7.23 2.33 -8.25
N ARG A 176 -6.13 2.88 -7.72
CA ARG A 176 -4.79 2.63 -8.25
C ARG A 176 -4.13 1.51 -7.47
N ILE A 177 -3.68 0.49 -8.21
CA ILE A 177 -3.03 -0.70 -7.64
C ILE A 177 -1.57 -0.67 -8.08
N PHE A 178 -0.67 -0.86 -7.13
CA PHE A 178 0.76 -0.99 -7.34
C PHE A 178 1.20 -2.38 -6.89
N THR A 179 1.98 -3.06 -7.72
CA THR A 179 2.56 -4.36 -7.39
C THR A 179 3.95 -4.50 -7.98
N CYS A 180 4.81 -5.30 -7.36
CA CYS A 180 6.16 -5.52 -7.88
C CYS A 180 6.21 -6.64 -8.91
N SER A 181 5.25 -7.56 -8.87
CA SER A 181 5.12 -8.64 -9.84
C SER A 181 3.69 -9.12 -9.95
N ILE A 182 3.35 -9.64 -11.12
CA ILE A 182 2.12 -10.40 -11.36
C ILE A 182 2.55 -11.83 -11.60
N ASP A 183 2.22 -12.72 -10.67
CA ASP A 183 2.62 -14.12 -10.72
C ASP A 183 1.46 -14.97 -11.24
N THR A 184 1.68 -15.63 -12.37
CA THR A 184 0.86 -16.74 -12.82
C THR A 184 1.26 -17.99 -12.04
N LYS A 185 0.27 -18.81 -11.66
CA LYS A 185 0.52 -20.11 -10.99
C LYS A 185 1.41 -20.98 -11.84
#